data_c1c6e67596edef1a981461a34d07742f
#
_entry.id   c1c6e67596edef1a981461a34d07742f
#
_cell.length_a   1.000
_cell.length_b   1.000
_cell.length_c   1.000
_cell.angle_alpha   90.00
_cell.angle_beta   90.00
_cell.angle_gamma   90.00
#
_symmetry.space_group_name_H-M   'P 1'
#
loop_
_entity.id
_entity.type
_entity.pdbx_description
1 polymer ?
#
loop_
_entity_poly.entity_id
_entity_poly.type
_entity_poly.pdbx_seq_one_letter_code
_entity_poly.pdbx_strand_id
1 'polypeptide(L)'
;MSSRVVQRHAAGSYDSCDSRVSVSGRLITLVAALMIALAMLFAGTAMPQQASAADGNQTNFDSWTAVAQNIAKQLATAEDNYNDGDYGQAGTDFQTAHWIGYDASNFSKVVNDTISAECQQTLLKQFTDLEGLAYQQGQGNAIANGINALNADLNTAAQTLDDNANLANPKAYAKQRAEQTAAERKKLDAAKKNSSKGKGDRTWSEVASEMNVILDKAYKAAVSGKGAEGSSLVNNAYYQYYEKLGFEKNVMNAISGNRVSQVEYQFKMTRKTMR
;
A
#
# COMPACT_ATOMS: atom_id res chain seq x y z
N MET A 1 -13.88 -58.74 3.87
CA MET A 1 -14.44 -57.46 4.26
C MET A 1 -13.29 -56.48 4.34
N SER A 2 -13.04 -55.68 3.28
CA SER A 2 -11.96 -54.73 3.18
C SER A 2 -12.58 -53.31 3.07
N SER A 3 -12.43 -52.54 4.13
CA SER A 3 -12.88 -51.14 4.15
C SER A 3 -11.81 -50.27 3.50
N ARG A 4 -12.14 -49.70 2.34
CA ARG A 4 -11.35 -48.63 1.71
C ARG A 4 -11.65 -47.31 2.41
N VAL A 5 -10.65 -46.73 3.06
CA VAL A 5 -10.64 -45.34 3.53
C VAL A 5 -10.41 -44.46 2.32
N VAL A 6 -11.41 -43.68 1.95
CA VAL A 6 -11.32 -42.64 0.94
C VAL A 6 -10.80 -41.36 1.63
N GLN A 7 -9.54 -41.03 1.40
CA GLN A 7 -9.00 -39.73 1.73
C GLN A 7 -9.60 -38.69 0.76
N ARG A 8 -10.48 -37.85 1.28
CA ARG A 8 -10.94 -36.62 0.59
C ARG A 8 -9.90 -35.54 0.82
N HIS A 9 -9.19 -35.18 -0.22
CA HIS A 9 -8.44 -33.93 -0.27
C HIS A 9 -9.46 -32.79 -0.30
N ALA A 10 -9.46 -32.00 0.75
CA ALA A 10 -10.18 -30.74 0.78
C ALA A 10 -9.38 -29.73 -0.06
N ALA A 11 -9.79 -29.53 -1.31
CA ALA A 11 -9.44 -28.34 -2.06
C ALA A 11 -10.20 -27.19 -1.40
N GLY A 12 -9.47 -26.29 -0.73
CA GLY A 12 -10.04 -25.02 -0.25
C GLY A 12 -10.45 -24.19 -1.46
N SER A 13 -11.75 -24.13 -1.72
CA SER A 13 -12.30 -23.19 -2.68
C SER A 13 -12.13 -21.79 -2.08
N TYR A 14 -11.34 -20.97 -2.72
CA TYR A 14 -11.40 -19.52 -2.54
C TYR A 14 -12.76 -19.08 -3.12
N ASP A 15 -13.62 -18.60 -2.26
CA ASP A 15 -14.82 -17.89 -2.71
C ASP A 15 -14.32 -16.64 -3.45
N SER A 16 -14.47 -16.62 -4.77
CA SER A 16 -14.24 -15.45 -5.61
C SER A 16 -15.05 -14.29 -5.06
N CYS A 17 -14.75 -13.05 -5.39
CA CYS A 17 -15.34 -11.79 -4.91
C CYS A 17 -16.88 -11.78 -4.61
N ASP A 18 -17.49 -12.94 -4.51
CA ASP A 18 -18.83 -13.25 -4.02
C ASP A 18 -18.76 -13.71 -2.56
N SER A 19 -18.74 -12.72 -1.68
CA SER A 19 -18.98 -12.76 -0.23
C SER A 19 -18.68 -14.06 0.55
N ARG A 20 -17.66 -14.07 1.43
CA ARG A 20 -17.68 -14.41 2.87
C ARG A 20 -16.31 -14.32 3.53
N VAL A 21 -16.30 -13.72 4.71
CA VAL A 21 -15.15 -13.39 5.58
C VAL A 21 -14.61 -14.62 6.32
N SER A 22 -13.29 -14.74 6.43
CA SER A 22 -12.62 -15.38 7.57
C SER A 22 -11.22 -14.82 7.79
N VAL A 23 -10.85 -14.58 9.06
CA VAL A 23 -9.71 -13.81 9.57
C VAL A 23 -8.53 -14.72 9.90
N SER A 24 -7.31 -14.37 9.53
CA SER A 24 -6.10 -14.25 10.38
C SER A 24 -4.77 -14.46 9.64
N GLY A 25 -3.76 -13.67 10.00
CA GLY A 25 -2.32 -14.01 9.96
C GLY A 25 -1.36 -13.07 9.23
N ARG A 26 -0.82 -12.11 9.89
CA ARG A 26 0.50 -11.43 10.06
C ARG A 26 1.60 -11.64 8.99
N LEU A 27 2.23 -10.65 8.50
CA LEU A 27 3.30 -9.71 8.84
C LEU A 27 4.38 -9.52 7.75
N ILE A 28 4.82 -8.28 7.53
CA ILE A 28 6.12 -7.62 7.29
C ILE A 28 6.46 -7.23 5.86
N THR A 29 6.67 -5.91 5.55
CA THR A 29 7.87 -5.10 5.30
C THR A 29 7.63 -3.72 4.68
N LEU A 30 8.53 -2.68 4.80
CA LEU A 30 7.97 -1.41 5.22
C LEU A 30 8.70 -0.11 4.93
N VAL A 31 9.90 -0.04 4.39
CA VAL A 31 10.58 1.26 4.27
C VAL A 31 10.05 2.08 3.10
N ALA A 32 9.82 1.44 1.95
CA ALA A 32 9.23 2.10 0.79
C ALA A 32 7.75 2.46 1.00
N ALA A 33 7.01 1.62 1.71
CA ALA A 33 5.59 1.80 1.96
C ALA A 33 5.27 3.00 2.86
N LEU A 34 6.14 3.35 3.82
CA LEU A 34 5.91 4.52 4.67
C LEU A 34 6.02 5.83 3.89
N MET A 35 6.99 5.94 2.99
CA MET A 35 7.13 7.13 2.15
C MET A 35 5.96 7.29 1.19
N ILE A 36 5.44 6.19 0.67
CA ILE A 36 4.29 6.18 -0.22
C ILE A 36 3.00 6.49 0.52
N ALA A 37 2.79 5.93 1.71
CA ALA A 37 1.60 6.19 2.51
C ALA A 37 1.48 7.67 2.94
N LEU A 38 2.61 8.32 3.27
CA LEU A 38 2.64 9.76 3.53
C LEU A 38 2.53 10.60 2.25
N ALA A 39 3.14 10.15 1.15
CA ALA A 39 3.03 10.83 -0.14
C ALA A 39 1.60 10.81 -0.70
N MET A 40 0.86 9.70 -0.53
CA MET A 40 -0.55 9.62 -0.94
C MET A 40 -1.46 10.55 -0.14
N LEU A 41 -1.12 10.87 1.10
CA LEU A 41 -1.84 11.88 1.88
C LEU A 41 -1.61 13.29 1.33
N PHE A 42 -0.51 13.53 0.58
CA PHE A 42 -0.06 14.89 0.24
C PHE A 42 0.53 15.05 -1.18
N ALA A 43 0.24 14.17 -2.13
CA ALA A 43 0.71 14.30 -3.52
C ALA A 43 0.16 15.57 -4.17
N GLY A 44 0.92 16.63 -4.15
CA GLY A 44 0.51 17.92 -4.72
C GLY A 44 1.56 19.03 -4.63
N THR A 45 2.80 18.73 -4.30
CA THR A 45 3.91 19.65 -4.51
C THR A 45 4.94 18.98 -5.42
N ALA A 46 5.45 19.71 -6.41
CA ALA A 46 6.53 19.27 -7.27
C ALA A 46 7.68 18.76 -6.39
N MET A 47 7.84 17.44 -6.30
CA MET A 47 9.04 16.87 -5.70
C MET A 47 10.22 17.12 -6.64
N PRO A 48 11.42 17.44 -6.13
CA PRO A 48 12.62 17.34 -6.93
C PRO A 48 12.75 15.88 -7.38
N GLN A 49 12.84 15.71 -8.66
CA GLN A 49 12.89 14.46 -9.41
C GLN A 49 14.21 13.74 -9.12
N GLN A 50 14.27 12.98 -8.02
CA GLN A 50 15.33 12.01 -7.75
C GLN A 50 14.88 10.92 -6.75
N ALA A 51 13.87 10.15 -7.16
CA ALA A 51 13.72 8.76 -6.79
C ALA A 51 13.50 8.01 -8.10
N SER A 52 14.58 7.86 -8.84
CA SER A 52 14.61 6.96 -9.99
C SER A 52 14.49 5.54 -9.48
N ALA A 53 13.49 4.89 -9.94
CA ALA A 53 13.33 3.51 -10.32
C ALA A 53 12.02 2.85 -9.86
N ALA A 54 10.95 3.62 -9.68
CA ALA A 54 9.62 3.09 -10.01
C ALA A 54 9.03 4.18 -10.90
N ASP A 55 8.98 3.94 -12.19
CA ASP A 55 8.45 4.87 -13.16
C ASP A 55 7.15 5.48 -12.64
N GLY A 56 7.13 6.80 -12.48
CA GLY A 56 6.04 7.57 -11.91
C GLY A 56 4.76 7.57 -12.75
N ASN A 57 4.40 6.44 -13.32
CA ASN A 57 3.30 6.29 -14.25
C ASN A 57 2.24 5.29 -13.81
N GLN A 58 2.15 4.98 -12.51
CA GLN A 58 1.17 4.00 -11.97
C GLN A 58 -0.29 4.44 -12.13
N THR A 59 -0.54 5.65 -12.57
CA THR A 59 -1.90 6.16 -12.83
C THR A 59 -2.16 6.49 -14.30
N ASN A 60 -1.20 6.26 -15.19
CA ASN A 60 -1.32 6.60 -16.61
C ASN A 60 -1.77 5.39 -17.46
N PHE A 61 -2.77 4.68 -16.97
CA PHE A 61 -3.38 3.56 -17.68
C PHE A 61 -4.71 3.97 -18.30
N ASP A 62 -5.00 3.44 -19.47
CA ASP A 62 -6.24 3.73 -20.21
C ASP A 62 -7.41 2.83 -19.78
N SER A 63 -7.16 1.74 -19.05
CA SER A 63 -8.18 0.82 -18.51
C SER A 63 -7.77 0.23 -17.16
N TRP A 64 -8.74 -0.19 -16.37
CA TRP A 64 -8.49 -0.90 -15.11
C TRP A 64 -7.89 -2.29 -15.36
N THR A 65 -8.23 -2.92 -16.48
CA THR A 65 -7.58 -4.16 -16.94
C THR A 65 -6.08 -3.94 -17.17
N ALA A 66 -5.66 -2.80 -17.73
CA ALA A 66 -4.24 -2.49 -17.89
C ALA A 66 -3.52 -2.31 -16.54
N VAL A 67 -4.19 -1.76 -15.52
CA VAL A 67 -3.65 -1.71 -14.14
C VAL A 67 -3.46 -3.12 -13.59
N ALA A 68 -4.47 -3.99 -13.69
CA ALA A 68 -4.39 -5.38 -13.22
C ALA A 68 -3.25 -6.16 -13.92
N GLN A 69 -3.08 -5.97 -15.22
CA GLN A 69 -1.97 -6.57 -15.98
C GLN A 69 -0.60 -6.07 -15.53
N ASN A 70 -0.48 -4.79 -15.16
CA ASN A 70 0.76 -4.25 -14.61
C ASN A 70 1.09 -4.86 -13.24
N ILE A 71 0.07 -5.02 -12.38
CA ILE A 71 0.22 -5.71 -11.08
C ILE A 71 0.67 -7.17 -11.31
N ALA A 72 0.04 -7.88 -12.25
CA ALA A 72 0.39 -9.26 -12.59
C ALA A 72 1.87 -9.40 -13.01
N LYS A 73 2.41 -8.44 -13.77
CA LYS A 73 3.84 -8.42 -14.12
C LYS A 73 4.74 -8.25 -12.89
N GLN A 74 4.36 -7.39 -11.96
CA GLN A 74 5.11 -7.19 -10.72
C GLN A 74 5.08 -8.46 -9.85
N LEU A 75 3.94 -9.14 -9.76
CA LEU A 75 3.80 -10.41 -9.06
C LEU A 75 4.66 -11.51 -9.68
N ALA A 76 4.74 -11.58 -11.02
CA ALA A 76 5.61 -12.52 -11.73
C ALA A 76 7.10 -12.26 -11.42
N THR A 77 7.51 -10.98 -11.39
CA THR A 77 8.89 -10.63 -11.00
C THR A 77 9.19 -11.07 -9.56
N ALA A 78 8.23 -10.91 -8.64
CA ALA A 78 8.38 -11.38 -7.27
C ALA A 78 8.50 -12.91 -7.17
N GLU A 79 7.73 -13.65 -7.98
CA GLU A 79 7.80 -15.10 -8.07
C GLU A 79 9.16 -15.57 -8.61
N ASP A 80 9.67 -14.92 -9.66
CA ASP A 80 10.98 -15.23 -10.24
C ASP A 80 12.09 -15.05 -9.20
N ASN A 81 12.13 -13.91 -8.48
CA ASN A 81 13.10 -13.69 -7.41
C ASN A 81 12.97 -14.71 -6.27
N TYR A 82 11.75 -15.12 -5.93
CA TYR A 82 11.54 -16.18 -4.95
C TYR A 82 12.13 -17.51 -5.41
N ASN A 83 11.90 -17.89 -6.66
CA ASN A 83 12.40 -19.15 -7.25
C ASN A 83 13.92 -19.15 -7.38
N ASP A 84 14.54 -17.99 -7.58
CA ASP A 84 15.98 -17.79 -7.59
C ASP A 84 16.61 -17.83 -6.18
N GLY A 85 15.78 -17.91 -5.14
CA GLY A 85 16.20 -17.97 -3.73
C GLY A 85 16.45 -16.60 -3.08
N ASP A 86 16.18 -15.50 -3.78
CA ASP A 86 16.24 -14.14 -3.21
C ASP A 86 14.93 -13.78 -2.52
N TYR A 87 14.69 -14.41 -1.37
CA TYR A 87 13.47 -14.23 -0.58
C TYR A 87 13.28 -12.78 -0.09
N GLY A 88 14.39 -12.06 0.11
CA GLY A 88 14.37 -10.64 0.53
C GLY A 88 13.85 -9.75 -0.58
N GLN A 89 14.35 -9.91 -1.81
CA GLN A 89 13.90 -9.18 -2.98
C GLN A 89 12.47 -9.57 -3.35
N ALA A 90 12.14 -10.86 -3.35
CA ALA A 90 10.79 -11.33 -3.58
C ALA A 90 9.76 -10.66 -2.65
N GLY A 91 10.06 -10.58 -1.35
CA GLY A 91 9.22 -9.89 -0.38
C GLY A 91 9.05 -8.40 -0.72
N THR A 92 10.12 -7.73 -1.14
CA THR A 92 10.08 -6.33 -1.58
C THR A 92 9.22 -6.15 -2.83
N ASP A 93 9.28 -7.09 -3.77
CA ASP A 93 8.54 -7.01 -5.03
C ASP A 93 7.05 -7.29 -4.82
N PHE A 94 6.67 -8.24 -3.96
CA PHE A 94 5.27 -8.42 -3.56
C PHE A 94 4.69 -7.16 -2.93
N GLN A 95 5.46 -6.47 -2.08
CA GLN A 95 5.04 -5.19 -1.51
C GLN A 95 4.95 -4.09 -2.56
N THR A 96 5.85 -4.08 -3.55
CA THR A 96 5.78 -3.15 -4.67
C THR A 96 4.50 -3.38 -5.47
N ALA A 97 4.14 -4.63 -5.77
CA ALA A 97 2.88 -4.97 -6.42
C ALA A 97 1.66 -4.49 -5.60
N HIS A 98 1.69 -4.67 -4.28
CA HIS A 98 0.64 -4.22 -3.39
C HIS A 98 0.56 -2.68 -3.30
N TRP A 99 1.63 -2.05 -2.82
CA TRP A 99 1.57 -0.62 -2.45
C TRP A 99 1.62 0.30 -3.66
N ILE A 100 2.42 -0.06 -4.67
CA ILE A 100 2.57 0.74 -5.88
C ILE A 100 1.57 0.32 -6.95
N GLY A 101 1.49 -0.97 -7.24
CA GLY A 101 0.61 -1.49 -8.27
C GLY A 101 -0.88 -1.34 -7.90
N TYR A 102 -1.27 -1.80 -6.72
CA TYR A 102 -2.66 -1.87 -6.29
C TYR A 102 -3.16 -0.60 -5.61
N ASP A 103 -2.47 -0.10 -4.57
CA ASP A 103 -2.94 1.06 -3.81
C ASP A 103 -2.66 2.40 -4.50
N ALA A 104 -1.42 2.65 -4.98
CA ALA A 104 -1.06 3.93 -5.57
C ALA A 104 -1.73 4.18 -6.93
N SER A 105 -2.11 3.12 -7.65
CA SER A 105 -2.92 3.22 -8.87
C SER A 105 -4.38 3.65 -8.61
N ASN A 106 -4.80 3.71 -7.36
CA ASN A 106 -6.18 3.85 -6.90
C ASN A 106 -7.07 2.61 -7.13
N PHE A 107 -6.53 1.48 -7.57
CA PHE A 107 -7.33 0.28 -7.86
C PHE A 107 -8.06 -0.20 -6.58
N SER A 108 -7.35 -0.30 -5.45
CA SER A 108 -7.91 -0.65 -4.14
C SER A 108 -9.12 0.21 -3.77
N LYS A 109 -8.97 1.53 -3.92
CA LYS A 109 -10.05 2.46 -3.59
C LYS A 109 -11.25 2.32 -4.50
N VAL A 110 -11.01 2.20 -5.81
CA VAL A 110 -12.09 2.09 -6.78
C VAL A 110 -12.85 0.78 -6.61
N VAL A 111 -12.16 -0.33 -6.33
CA VAL A 111 -12.81 -1.61 -5.99
C VAL A 111 -13.72 -1.44 -4.78
N ASN A 112 -13.21 -0.83 -3.70
CA ASN A 112 -14.00 -0.59 -2.48
C ASN A 112 -15.25 0.25 -2.76
N ASP A 113 -15.10 1.33 -3.51
CA ASP A 113 -16.16 2.32 -3.71
C ASP A 113 -17.17 1.90 -4.78
N THR A 114 -16.77 1.06 -5.74
CA THR A 114 -17.58 0.73 -6.93
C THR A 114 -18.08 -0.73 -6.92
N ILE A 115 -17.30 -1.66 -6.38
CA ILE A 115 -17.66 -3.07 -6.30
C ILE A 115 -18.17 -3.38 -4.89
N SER A 116 -17.24 -3.57 -3.93
CA SER A 116 -17.57 -3.73 -2.51
C SER A 116 -16.35 -3.68 -1.61
N ALA A 117 -16.58 -3.42 -0.31
CA ALA A 117 -15.54 -3.49 0.71
C ALA A 117 -15.01 -4.93 0.90
N GLU A 118 -15.87 -5.93 0.75
CA GLU A 118 -15.50 -7.34 0.87
C GLU A 118 -14.54 -7.77 -0.23
N CYS A 119 -14.80 -7.36 -1.48
CA CYS A 119 -13.90 -7.63 -2.61
C CYS A 119 -12.54 -6.97 -2.36
N GLN A 120 -12.51 -5.72 -1.94
CA GLN A 120 -11.28 -5.01 -1.59
C GLN A 120 -10.50 -5.71 -0.47
N GLN A 121 -11.17 -6.18 0.57
CA GLN A 121 -10.54 -6.90 1.68
C GLN A 121 -9.99 -8.27 1.25
N THR A 122 -10.68 -8.97 0.36
CA THR A 122 -10.22 -10.25 -0.20
C THR A 122 -8.92 -10.07 -0.97
N LEU A 123 -8.86 -9.09 -1.87
CA LEU A 123 -7.63 -8.75 -2.61
C LEU A 123 -6.49 -8.34 -1.68
N LEU A 124 -6.77 -7.49 -0.68
CA LEU A 124 -5.79 -7.06 0.31
C LEU A 124 -5.22 -8.26 1.10
N LYS A 125 -6.07 -9.20 1.48
CA LYS A 125 -5.65 -10.41 2.18
C LYS A 125 -4.73 -11.27 1.30
N GLN A 126 -5.05 -11.46 0.03
CA GLN A 126 -4.22 -12.23 -0.90
C GLN A 126 -2.82 -11.61 -1.06
N PHE A 127 -2.70 -10.28 -1.19
CA PHE A 127 -1.41 -9.60 -1.18
C PHE A 127 -0.64 -9.86 0.12
N THR A 128 -1.30 -9.72 1.26
CA THR A 128 -0.66 -9.91 2.57
C THR A 128 -0.19 -11.35 2.79
N ASP A 129 -0.97 -12.33 2.31
CA ASP A 129 -0.59 -13.75 2.38
C ASP A 129 0.67 -14.01 1.54
N LEU A 130 0.76 -13.49 0.31
CA LEU A 130 1.95 -13.60 -0.55
C LEU A 130 3.18 -12.94 0.08
N GLU A 131 3.03 -11.72 0.62
CA GLU A 131 4.09 -11.03 1.36
C GLU A 131 4.62 -11.89 2.52
N GLY A 132 3.73 -12.58 3.25
CA GLY A 132 4.10 -13.46 4.35
C GLY A 132 4.80 -14.75 3.90
N LEU A 133 4.43 -15.31 2.76
CA LEU A 133 5.03 -16.51 2.20
C LEU A 133 6.43 -16.24 1.63
N ALA A 134 6.68 -15.04 1.12
CA ALA A 134 7.94 -14.67 0.46
C ALA A 134 9.19 -14.91 1.31
N TYR A 135 9.06 -14.79 2.64
CA TYR A 135 10.18 -14.98 3.58
C TYR A 135 10.33 -16.43 4.09
N GLN A 136 9.51 -17.36 3.60
CA GLN A 136 9.51 -18.75 4.02
C GLN A 136 10.04 -19.64 2.89
N GLN A 137 11.08 -20.42 3.14
CA GLN A 137 11.62 -21.37 2.16
C GLN A 137 10.62 -22.48 1.85
N GLY A 138 10.66 -22.99 0.63
CA GLY A 138 9.85 -24.13 0.20
C GLY A 138 8.38 -23.81 -0.09
N GLN A 139 8.01 -22.53 -0.18
CA GLN A 139 6.63 -22.11 -0.43
C GLN A 139 6.32 -21.85 -1.92
N GLY A 140 7.20 -22.23 -2.87
CA GLY A 140 7.03 -21.91 -4.30
C GLY A 140 5.65 -22.29 -4.85
N ASN A 141 5.15 -23.49 -4.55
CA ASN A 141 3.82 -23.91 -4.98
C ASN A 141 2.69 -23.09 -4.34
N ALA A 142 2.83 -22.71 -3.08
CA ALA A 142 1.83 -21.87 -2.39
C ALA A 142 1.82 -20.45 -2.97
N ILE A 143 3.00 -19.90 -3.29
CA ILE A 143 3.15 -18.60 -3.94
C ILE A 143 2.54 -18.63 -5.35
N ALA A 144 2.89 -19.60 -6.19
CA ALA A 144 2.33 -19.75 -7.53
C ALA A 144 0.79 -19.84 -7.51
N ASN A 145 0.23 -20.65 -6.60
CA ASN A 145 -1.22 -20.76 -6.45
C ASN A 145 -1.85 -19.45 -5.96
N GLY A 146 -1.22 -18.77 -5.01
CA GLY A 146 -1.68 -17.48 -4.50
C GLY A 146 -1.67 -16.38 -5.57
N ILE A 147 -0.61 -16.32 -6.40
CA ILE A 147 -0.52 -15.39 -7.54
C ILE A 147 -1.62 -15.66 -8.57
N ASN A 148 -1.86 -16.94 -8.89
CA ASN A 148 -2.92 -17.31 -9.83
C ASN A 148 -4.30 -16.89 -9.33
N ALA A 149 -4.58 -17.13 -8.04
CA ALA A 149 -5.85 -16.72 -7.43
C ALA A 149 -5.98 -15.18 -7.41
N LEU A 150 -4.96 -14.46 -6.97
CA LEU A 150 -4.96 -13.00 -6.94
C LEU A 150 -5.13 -12.40 -8.34
N ASN A 151 -4.43 -12.93 -9.34
CA ASN A 151 -4.56 -12.47 -10.73
C ASN A 151 -5.97 -12.70 -11.29
N ALA A 152 -6.62 -13.82 -10.96
CA ALA A 152 -7.98 -14.10 -11.37
C ALA A 152 -8.97 -13.08 -10.77
N ASP A 153 -8.84 -12.80 -9.47
CA ASP A 153 -9.71 -11.84 -8.77
C ASP A 153 -9.44 -10.40 -9.21
N LEU A 154 -8.17 -10.01 -9.42
CA LEU A 154 -7.81 -8.70 -9.97
C LEU A 154 -8.39 -8.49 -11.37
N ASN A 155 -8.31 -9.50 -12.25
CA ASN A 155 -8.87 -9.41 -13.59
C ASN A 155 -10.40 -9.32 -13.57
N THR A 156 -11.07 -10.09 -12.71
CA THR A 156 -12.53 -10.02 -12.53
C THR A 156 -12.96 -8.64 -12.04
N ALA A 157 -12.27 -8.11 -11.03
CA ALA A 157 -12.54 -6.76 -10.53
C ALA A 157 -12.28 -5.71 -11.62
N ALA A 158 -11.16 -5.79 -12.35
CA ALA A 158 -10.81 -4.86 -13.40
C ALA A 158 -11.84 -4.82 -14.55
N GLN A 159 -12.30 -5.98 -14.98
CA GLN A 159 -13.36 -6.07 -15.99
C GLN A 159 -14.66 -5.42 -15.51
N THR A 160 -15.07 -5.71 -14.25
CA THR A 160 -16.24 -5.08 -13.65
C THR A 160 -16.13 -3.56 -13.62
N LEU A 161 -14.91 -3.04 -13.34
CA LEU A 161 -14.66 -1.60 -13.34
C LEU A 161 -14.68 -1.01 -14.76
N ASP A 162 -14.08 -1.69 -15.74
CA ASP A 162 -14.05 -1.23 -17.13
C ASP A 162 -15.45 -1.27 -17.79
N ASP A 163 -16.30 -2.22 -17.39
CA ASP A 163 -17.68 -2.33 -17.87
C ASP A 163 -18.62 -1.26 -17.27
N ASN A 164 -18.19 -0.56 -16.23
CA ASN A 164 -18.97 0.50 -15.60
C ASN A 164 -18.87 1.82 -16.39
N ALA A 165 -19.85 2.09 -17.24
CA ALA A 165 -19.89 3.29 -18.08
C ALA A 165 -19.84 4.63 -17.30
N ASN A 166 -20.17 4.62 -16.02
CA ASN A 166 -20.12 5.82 -15.16
C ASN A 166 -18.78 6.00 -14.44
N LEU A 167 -17.88 5.04 -14.53
CA LEU A 167 -16.56 5.11 -13.92
C LEU A 167 -15.53 5.66 -14.91
N ALA A 168 -14.77 6.66 -14.46
CA ALA A 168 -13.64 7.16 -15.22
C ALA A 168 -12.53 6.10 -15.33
N ASN A 169 -11.81 6.08 -16.45
CA ASN A 169 -10.62 5.27 -16.59
C ASN A 169 -9.54 5.69 -15.57
N PRO A 170 -8.51 4.86 -15.28
CA PRO A 170 -7.53 5.12 -14.23
C PRO A 170 -6.88 6.49 -14.30
N LYS A 171 -6.51 6.95 -15.49
CA LYS A 171 -5.87 8.25 -15.72
C LYS A 171 -6.81 9.41 -15.39
N ALA A 172 -8.04 9.37 -15.85
CA ALA A 172 -9.03 10.40 -15.55
C ALA A 172 -9.44 10.37 -14.08
N TYR A 173 -9.61 9.18 -13.50
CA TYR A 173 -9.90 8.99 -12.09
C TYR A 173 -8.79 9.58 -11.20
N ALA A 174 -7.53 9.28 -11.50
CA ALA A 174 -6.39 9.82 -10.76
C ALA A 174 -6.35 11.35 -10.78
N LYS A 175 -6.66 11.96 -11.94
CA LYS A 175 -6.76 13.43 -12.05
C LYS A 175 -7.87 13.99 -11.18
N GLN A 176 -9.07 13.40 -11.22
CA GLN A 176 -10.20 13.82 -10.38
C GLN A 176 -9.87 13.70 -8.88
N ARG A 177 -9.23 12.58 -8.50
CA ARG A 177 -8.78 12.36 -7.11
C ARG A 177 -7.74 13.39 -6.67
N ALA A 178 -6.76 13.71 -7.51
CA ALA A 178 -5.75 14.72 -7.21
C ALA A 178 -6.39 16.10 -6.97
N GLU A 179 -7.37 16.49 -7.79
CA GLU A 179 -8.10 17.73 -7.65
C GLU A 179 -8.93 17.78 -6.33
N GLN A 180 -9.66 16.70 -6.03
CA GLN A 180 -10.42 16.55 -4.77
C GLN A 180 -9.49 16.63 -3.56
N THR A 181 -8.40 15.86 -3.56
CA THR A 181 -7.40 15.84 -2.48
C THR A 181 -6.76 17.22 -2.29
N ALA A 182 -6.48 17.95 -3.38
CA ALA A 182 -5.95 19.31 -3.30
C ALA A 182 -6.95 20.28 -2.67
N ALA A 183 -8.24 20.16 -2.99
CA ALA A 183 -9.29 20.98 -2.40
C ALA A 183 -9.50 20.68 -0.91
N GLU A 184 -9.54 19.40 -0.53
CA GLU A 184 -9.63 18.97 0.87
C GLU A 184 -8.43 19.45 1.69
N ARG A 185 -7.23 19.34 1.13
CA ARG A 185 -5.99 19.82 1.76
C ARG A 185 -6.05 21.31 2.04
N LYS A 186 -6.48 22.13 1.07
CA LYS A 186 -6.63 23.57 1.28
C LYS A 186 -7.60 23.89 2.43
N LYS A 187 -8.69 23.11 2.56
CA LYS A 187 -9.64 23.27 3.69
C LYS A 187 -8.98 22.93 5.03
N LEU A 188 -8.24 21.82 5.10
CA LEU A 188 -7.55 21.38 6.32
C LEU A 188 -6.44 22.38 6.73
N ASP A 189 -5.67 22.87 5.77
CA ASP A 189 -4.62 23.88 6.01
C ASP A 189 -5.20 25.20 6.48
N ALA A 190 -6.31 25.65 5.89
CA ALA A 190 -7.02 26.83 6.33
C ALA A 190 -7.59 26.68 7.75
N ALA A 191 -8.20 25.53 8.06
CA ALA A 191 -8.72 25.23 9.39
C ALA A 191 -7.59 25.23 10.43
N LYS A 192 -6.42 24.66 10.11
CA LYS A 192 -5.25 24.68 10.99
C LYS A 192 -4.75 26.10 11.25
N LYS A 193 -4.59 26.93 10.23
CA LYS A 193 -4.20 28.35 10.39
C LYS A 193 -5.17 29.11 11.27
N ASN A 194 -6.47 28.89 11.11
CA ASN A 194 -7.50 29.53 11.92
C ASN A 194 -7.50 29.08 13.39
N SER A 195 -7.14 27.83 13.67
CA SER A 195 -7.08 27.28 15.03
C SER A 195 -5.78 27.60 15.76
N SER A 196 -4.72 27.98 15.04
CA SER A 196 -3.36 28.16 15.56
C SER A 196 -3.03 29.60 15.97
N LYS A 197 -4.02 30.43 16.33
CA LYS A 197 -3.74 31.79 16.78
C LYS A 197 -2.65 31.83 17.88
N GLY A 198 -1.38 31.96 17.46
CA GLY A 198 -0.23 32.21 18.31
C GLY A 198 0.75 31.05 18.57
N LYS A 199 0.63 29.87 17.96
CA LYS A 199 1.61 28.77 18.09
C LYS A 199 2.01 28.22 16.72
N GLY A 200 3.07 28.77 16.13
CA GLY A 200 3.78 28.25 14.97
C GLY A 200 2.86 27.97 13.76
N ASP A 201 2.87 28.84 12.77
CA ASP A 201 1.95 28.89 11.63
C ASP A 201 2.10 27.77 10.59
N ARG A 202 2.63 26.59 10.97
CA ARG A 202 2.80 25.49 10.03
C ARG A 202 1.47 24.86 9.63
N THR A 203 1.25 24.73 8.31
CA THR A 203 0.13 23.97 7.75
C THR A 203 0.35 22.46 7.88
N TRP A 204 -0.69 21.66 7.68
CA TRP A 204 -0.54 20.20 7.67
C TRP A 204 0.32 19.72 6.50
N SER A 205 0.26 20.42 5.36
CA SER A 205 1.12 20.14 4.20
C SER A 205 2.60 20.40 4.50
N GLU A 206 2.91 21.46 5.24
CA GLU A 206 4.27 21.78 5.68
C GLU A 206 4.79 20.71 6.68
N VAL A 207 3.97 20.32 7.65
CA VAL A 207 4.31 19.24 8.60
C VAL A 207 4.60 17.93 7.87
N ALA A 208 3.78 17.57 6.89
CA ALA A 208 4.01 16.37 6.09
C ALA A 208 5.30 16.45 5.26
N SER A 209 5.58 17.62 4.65
CA SER A 209 6.82 17.84 3.90
C SER A 209 8.05 17.70 4.80
N GLU A 210 8.02 18.25 6.01
CA GLU A 210 9.10 18.11 6.98
C GLU A 210 9.31 16.64 7.39
N MET A 211 8.24 15.89 7.64
CA MET A 211 8.32 14.45 7.91
C MET A 211 8.97 13.70 6.75
N ASN A 212 8.57 13.99 5.51
CA ASN A 212 9.14 13.34 4.33
C ASN A 212 10.65 13.60 4.20
N VAL A 213 11.10 14.83 4.47
CA VAL A 213 12.55 15.15 4.47
C VAL A 213 13.30 14.33 5.53
N ILE A 214 12.70 14.11 6.72
CA ILE A 214 13.32 13.30 7.78
C ILE A 214 13.37 11.83 7.38
N LEU A 215 12.28 11.30 6.80
CA LEU A 215 12.19 9.92 6.35
C LEU A 215 13.17 9.64 5.18
N ASP A 216 13.35 10.59 4.27
CA ASP A 216 14.34 10.50 3.19
C ASP A 216 15.78 10.42 3.73
N LYS A 217 16.08 11.21 4.77
CA LYS A 217 17.36 11.12 5.48
C LYS A 217 17.51 9.77 6.18
N ALA A 218 16.43 9.26 6.79
CA ALA A 218 16.42 7.95 7.44
C ALA A 218 16.74 6.83 6.45
N TYR A 219 16.10 6.86 5.28
CA TYR A 219 16.36 5.93 4.20
C TYR A 219 17.83 5.98 3.75
N LYS A 220 18.35 7.18 3.45
CA LYS A 220 19.76 7.37 3.06
C LYS A 220 20.75 6.87 4.11
N ALA A 221 20.47 7.08 5.39
CA ALA A 221 21.27 6.52 6.47
C ALA A 221 21.24 4.99 6.47
N ALA A 222 20.06 4.39 6.35
CA ALA A 222 19.90 2.93 6.35
C ALA A 222 20.64 2.26 5.18
N VAL A 223 20.47 2.75 3.95
CA VAL A 223 21.17 2.18 2.77
C VAL A 223 22.69 2.41 2.78
N SER A 224 23.16 3.35 3.61
CA SER A 224 24.59 3.59 3.86
C SER A 224 25.15 2.76 5.03
N GLY A 225 24.41 1.75 5.50
CA GLY A 225 24.82 0.89 6.61
C GLY A 225 24.67 1.50 8.01
N LYS A 226 24.03 2.67 8.12
CA LYS A 226 23.78 3.39 9.39
C LYS A 226 22.35 3.16 9.90
N GLY A 227 21.94 1.89 10.02
CA GLY A 227 20.57 1.53 10.34
C GLY A 227 20.07 2.11 11.68
N ALA A 228 20.93 2.18 12.70
CA ALA A 228 20.58 2.79 13.99
C ALA A 228 20.26 4.29 13.87
N GLU A 229 21.02 5.04 13.05
CA GLU A 229 20.74 6.44 12.73
C GLU A 229 19.43 6.57 11.97
N GLY A 230 19.20 5.73 10.96
CA GLY A 230 17.96 5.67 10.21
C GLY A 230 16.76 5.42 11.12
N SER A 231 16.82 4.42 11.99
CA SER A 231 15.78 4.12 12.98
C SER A 231 15.49 5.29 13.93
N SER A 232 16.53 6.03 14.36
CA SER A 232 16.38 7.22 15.19
C SER A 232 15.65 8.35 14.46
N LEU A 233 15.95 8.57 13.18
CA LEU A 233 15.27 9.57 12.34
C LEU A 233 13.80 9.21 12.13
N VAL A 234 13.46 7.93 11.92
CA VAL A 234 12.06 7.47 11.84
C VAL A 234 11.32 7.72 13.15
N ASN A 235 11.97 7.47 14.30
CA ASN A 235 11.41 7.82 15.61
C ASN A 235 11.14 9.33 15.74
N ASN A 236 12.06 10.16 15.25
CA ASN A 236 11.89 11.62 15.28
C ASN A 236 10.66 12.04 14.45
N ALA A 237 10.52 11.53 13.22
CA ALA A 237 9.36 11.80 12.37
C ALA A 237 8.05 11.39 13.06
N TYR A 238 8.02 10.21 13.68
CA TYR A 238 6.85 9.71 14.38
C TYR A 238 6.49 10.57 15.60
N TYR A 239 7.39 10.65 16.59
CA TYR A 239 7.05 11.27 17.87
C TYR A 239 6.97 12.79 17.81
N GLN A 240 7.82 13.48 17.04
CA GLN A 240 7.86 14.95 17.04
C GLN A 240 6.87 15.57 16.06
N TYR A 241 6.53 14.88 14.96
CA TYR A 241 5.68 15.43 13.90
C TYR A 241 4.32 14.73 13.83
N TYR A 242 4.29 13.41 13.74
CA TYR A 242 3.05 12.68 13.58
C TYR A 242 2.19 12.74 14.84
N GLU A 243 2.76 12.39 15.99
CA GLU A 243 2.05 12.32 17.27
C GLU A 243 1.94 13.72 17.94
N LYS A 244 3.07 14.34 18.28
CA LYS A 244 3.12 15.55 19.11
C LYS A 244 2.46 16.76 18.47
N LEU A 245 2.54 16.94 17.15
CA LEU A 245 1.85 18.03 16.44
C LEU A 245 0.36 17.75 16.20
N GLY A 246 -0.13 16.56 16.54
CA GLY A 246 -1.52 16.17 16.35
C GLY A 246 -1.88 15.82 14.90
N PHE A 247 -0.89 15.46 14.08
CA PHE A 247 -1.11 15.03 12.71
C PHE A 247 -1.93 13.73 12.67
N GLU A 248 -1.64 12.77 13.57
CA GLU A 248 -2.40 11.54 13.80
C GLU A 248 -3.89 11.82 14.00
N LYS A 249 -4.24 12.74 14.92
CA LYS A 249 -5.62 13.11 15.19
C LYS A 249 -6.30 13.73 13.97
N ASN A 250 -5.55 14.47 13.17
CA ASN A 250 -6.06 15.02 11.92
C ASN A 250 -6.35 13.94 10.89
N VAL A 251 -5.46 12.93 10.76
CA VAL A 251 -5.68 11.75 9.89
C VAL A 251 -6.91 10.97 10.37
N MET A 252 -7.04 10.74 11.66
CA MET A 252 -8.21 10.06 12.25
C MET A 252 -9.52 10.75 11.89
N ASN A 253 -9.58 12.06 12.04
CA ASN A 253 -10.80 12.84 11.84
C ASN A 253 -11.12 13.08 10.35
N ALA A 254 -10.09 13.26 9.51
CA ALA A 254 -10.27 13.62 8.10
C ALA A 254 -10.36 12.39 7.18
N ILE A 255 -9.85 11.25 7.61
CA ILE A 255 -9.78 10.04 6.79
C ILE A 255 -10.44 8.87 7.51
N SER A 256 -9.74 8.24 8.47
CA SER A 256 -10.30 7.16 9.31
C SER A 256 -9.30 6.69 10.39
N GLY A 257 -9.80 6.02 11.46
CA GLY A 257 -8.96 5.34 12.44
C GLY A 257 -8.17 4.17 11.84
N ASN A 258 -8.73 3.48 10.86
CA ASN A 258 -8.02 2.41 10.16
C ASN A 258 -6.76 2.94 9.45
N ARG A 259 -6.84 4.14 8.86
CA ARG A 259 -5.66 4.78 8.24
C ARG A 259 -4.58 5.15 9.25
N VAL A 260 -4.98 5.60 10.43
CA VAL A 260 -4.05 5.83 11.55
C VAL A 260 -3.29 4.55 11.90
N SER A 261 -4.03 3.45 12.13
CA SER A 261 -3.42 2.15 12.45
C SER A 261 -2.45 1.65 11.38
N GLN A 262 -2.79 1.84 10.10
CA GLN A 262 -1.89 1.51 8.99
C GLN A 262 -0.59 2.32 9.02
N VAL A 263 -0.68 3.63 9.21
CA VAL A 263 0.49 4.53 9.27
C VAL A 263 1.37 4.19 10.46
N GLU A 264 0.79 3.99 11.65
CA GLU A 264 1.52 3.60 12.86
C GLU A 264 2.23 2.25 12.71
N TYR A 265 1.54 1.28 12.12
CA TYR A 265 2.12 -0.01 11.81
C TYR A 265 3.34 0.14 10.88
N GLN A 266 3.26 0.99 9.86
CA GLN A 266 4.35 1.25 8.94
C GLN A 266 5.55 1.93 9.63
N PHE A 267 5.31 2.93 10.48
CA PHE A 267 6.36 3.53 11.30
C PHE A 267 7.06 2.50 12.18
N LYS A 268 6.29 1.63 12.85
CA LYS A 268 6.80 0.55 13.70
C LYS A 268 7.71 -0.39 12.93
N MET A 269 7.28 -0.82 11.76
CA MET A 269 8.02 -1.80 10.98
C MET A 269 9.27 -1.17 10.34
N THR A 270 9.17 0.03 9.77
CA THR A 270 10.33 0.76 9.25
C THR A 270 11.44 0.87 10.28
N ARG A 271 11.10 1.19 11.54
CA ARG A 271 12.08 1.21 12.63
C ARG A 271 12.73 -0.15 12.91
N LYS A 272 11.95 -1.22 12.78
CA LYS A 272 12.42 -2.59 13.02
C LYS A 272 13.37 -3.07 11.92
N THR A 273 13.08 -2.76 10.68
CA THR A 273 13.89 -3.19 9.53
C THR A 273 15.20 -2.43 9.38
N MET A 274 15.30 -1.21 9.93
CA MET A 274 16.53 -0.41 9.91
C MET A 274 17.56 -0.80 10.99
N ARG A 275 17.21 -1.67 11.95
CA ARG A 275 18.11 -2.13 13.04
C ARG A 275 18.83 -3.41 12.66
#